data_bd048c9e40eab85df10abbbbbc568a65
#
_entry.id   bd048c9e40eab85df10abbbbbc568a65
#
_cell.length_a   1.000
_cell.length_b   1.000
_cell.length_c   1.000
_cell.angle_alpha   90.00
_cell.angle_beta   90.00
_cell.angle_gamma   90.00
#
_symmetry.space_group_name_H-M   'P 1'
#
loop_
_entity.id
_entity.type
_entity.pdbx_description
1 polymer ?
#
loop_
_entity_poly.entity_id
_entity_poly.type
_entity_poly.pdbx_seq_one_letter_code
_entity_poly.pdbx_strand_id
1 'polypeptide(L)'
;MSTAARVFVARLAGAGVFDPKADQVGRLRDIVVLLRTDRKPPRVLGLVVEVVGRRRIFIPMTKVSAIDSHQILVNGVVNLRRFEQRPGETLVMADLLDRHVTLVEPGEPKSDAATTDRSTVTVMDVAIDRQAYSDWEVSQIYVRLKGRLRRRGESRIVDFNDVNGLTLPTAEQGAE
;
A
#
# COMPACT_ATOMS: atom_id res chain seq x y z
N MET A 1 3.75 -25.82 5.37
CA MET A 1 3.56 -24.83 4.29
C MET A 1 3.18 -23.50 4.94
N SER A 2 4.09 -22.58 4.97
CA SER A 2 3.82 -21.24 5.53
C SER A 2 2.91 -20.52 4.56
N THR A 3 1.65 -20.39 4.91
CA THR A 3 0.71 -19.54 4.19
C THR A 3 1.27 -18.13 4.30
N ALA A 4 1.71 -17.57 3.20
CA ALA A 4 2.16 -16.18 3.16
C ALA A 4 1.02 -15.32 3.70
N ALA A 5 1.26 -14.69 4.84
CA ALA A 5 0.23 -13.93 5.53
C ALA A 5 -0.08 -12.69 4.70
N ARG A 6 -1.27 -12.68 4.08
CA ARG A 6 -1.80 -11.50 3.42
C ARG A 6 -2.30 -10.52 4.46
N VAL A 7 -1.90 -9.29 4.35
CA VAL A 7 -2.25 -8.24 5.31
C VAL A 7 -2.83 -7.03 4.59
N PHE A 8 -3.97 -6.55 5.07
CA PHE A 8 -4.59 -5.32 4.59
C PHE A 8 -4.08 -4.12 5.37
N VAL A 9 -3.54 -3.14 4.66
CA VAL A 9 -2.77 -2.02 5.24
C VAL A 9 -3.62 -1.11 6.12
N ALA A 10 -4.83 -0.75 5.70
CA ALA A 10 -5.69 0.12 6.49
C ALA A 10 -6.05 -0.48 7.86
N ARG A 11 -6.14 -1.79 7.95
CA ARG A 11 -6.39 -2.51 9.21
C ARG A 11 -5.20 -2.48 10.16
N LEU A 12 -4.00 -2.24 9.65
CA LEU A 12 -2.78 -2.11 10.44
C LEU A 12 -2.57 -0.70 11.00
N ALA A 13 -3.36 0.28 10.60
CA ALA A 13 -3.23 1.65 11.09
C ALA A 13 -3.28 1.68 12.62
N GLY A 14 -2.26 2.26 13.23
CA GLY A 14 -2.15 2.34 14.69
C GLY A 14 -1.63 1.07 15.38
N ALA A 15 -1.32 0.00 14.64
CA ALA A 15 -0.74 -1.22 15.20
C ALA A 15 0.58 -0.92 15.93
N GLY A 16 0.80 -1.60 17.07
CA GLY A 16 2.05 -1.50 17.81
C GLY A 16 3.22 -2.12 17.05
N VAL A 17 4.34 -1.43 17.06
CA VAL A 17 5.62 -1.92 16.52
C VAL A 17 6.54 -2.25 17.69
N PHE A 18 7.04 -3.48 17.75
CA PHE A 18 7.83 -3.99 18.88
C PHE A 18 9.20 -4.47 18.42
N ASP A 19 10.18 -4.25 19.27
CA ASP A 19 11.54 -4.74 19.08
C ASP A 19 11.70 -6.21 19.60
N PRO A 20 12.89 -6.86 19.42
CA PRO A 20 13.09 -8.22 19.90
C PRO A 20 12.98 -8.41 21.42
N LYS A 21 13.08 -7.33 22.19
CA LYS A 21 12.92 -7.36 23.65
C LYS A 21 11.46 -7.19 24.09
N ALA A 22 10.55 -7.10 23.11
CA ALA A 22 9.14 -6.79 23.31
C ALA A 22 8.86 -5.36 23.82
N ASP A 23 9.81 -4.46 23.66
CA ASP A 23 9.60 -3.03 23.91
C ASP A 23 8.91 -2.39 22.72
N GLN A 24 7.93 -1.54 23.01
CA GLN A 24 7.21 -0.84 21.95
C GLN A 24 8.05 0.30 21.39
N VAL A 25 8.40 0.20 20.12
CA VAL A 25 9.11 1.24 19.35
C VAL A 25 8.18 2.41 19.02
N GLY A 26 6.96 2.11 18.63
CA GLY A 26 5.97 3.10 18.23
C GLY A 26 4.71 2.47 17.66
N ARG A 27 3.99 3.26 16.86
CA ARG A 27 2.76 2.83 16.19
C ARG A 27 2.83 3.07 14.69
N LEU A 28 2.33 2.12 13.91
CA LEU A 28 2.27 2.25 12.45
C LEU A 28 1.37 3.41 12.05
N ARG A 29 1.88 4.26 11.17
CA ARG A 29 1.12 5.37 10.57
C ARG A 29 0.86 5.20 9.09
N ASP A 30 1.82 4.63 8.36
CA ASP A 30 1.68 4.36 6.92
C ASP A 30 2.69 3.31 6.45
N ILE A 31 2.52 2.86 5.22
CA ILE A 31 3.45 1.97 4.54
C ILE A 31 3.93 2.65 3.27
N VAL A 32 5.24 2.59 3.04
CA VAL A 32 5.87 3.17 1.85
C VAL A 32 6.00 2.10 0.79
N VAL A 33 5.50 2.38 -0.40
CA VAL A 33 5.63 1.52 -1.57
C VAL A 33 6.32 2.25 -2.72
N LEU A 34 6.96 1.49 -3.59
CA LEU A 34 7.51 1.98 -4.85
C LEU A 34 6.61 1.52 -5.97
N LEU A 35 5.94 2.46 -6.62
CA LEU A 35 5.15 2.18 -7.82
C LEU A 35 6.10 1.96 -8.99
N ARG A 36 5.90 0.87 -9.72
CA ARG A 36 6.74 0.49 -10.85
C ARG A 36 6.09 0.90 -12.17
N THR A 37 6.90 1.33 -13.13
CA THR A 37 6.46 1.71 -14.47
C THR A 37 6.24 0.50 -15.38
N ASP A 38 6.85 -0.65 -15.05
CA ASP A 38 6.82 -1.88 -15.83
C ASP A 38 5.57 -2.76 -15.57
N ARG A 39 4.53 -2.18 -14.97
CA ARG A 39 3.27 -2.86 -14.60
C ARG A 39 3.42 -4.04 -13.62
N LYS A 40 4.58 -4.16 -12.99
CA LYS A 40 4.76 -5.09 -11.89
C LYS A 40 4.11 -4.58 -10.61
N PRO A 41 3.71 -5.47 -9.71
CA PRO A 41 3.17 -5.07 -8.42
C PRO A 41 4.11 -4.11 -7.68
N PRO A 42 3.58 -3.08 -7.01
CA PRO A 42 4.40 -2.17 -6.21
C PRO A 42 5.15 -2.92 -5.12
N ARG A 43 6.41 -2.56 -4.95
CA ARG A 43 7.25 -3.12 -3.91
C ARG A 43 7.06 -2.35 -2.61
N VAL A 44 6.92 -3.05 -1.51
CA VAL A 44 6.88 -2.44 -0.17
C VAL A 44 8.31 -2.13 0.28
N LEU A 45 8.60 -0.85 0.51
CA LEU A 45 9.92 -0.39 0.93
C LEU A 45 10.10 -0.42 2.44
N GLY A 46 9.06 -0.03 3.19
CA GLY A 46 9.12 0.02 4.63
C GLY A 46 7.90 0.63 5.28
N LEU A 47 8.04 0.88 6.57
CA LEU A 47 7.00 1.38 7.45
C LEU A 47 7.28 2.83 7.87
N VAL A 48 6.25 3.63 7.97
CA VAL A 48 6.28 4.90 8.68
C VAL A 48 5.72 4.68 10.07
N VAL A 49 6.55 4.85 11.09
CA VAL A 49 6.22 4.58 12.48
C VAL A 49 6.31 5.85 13.30
N GLU A 50 5.26 6.15 14.05
CA GLU A 50 5.28 7.27 14.99
C GLU A 50 5.83 6.81 16.34
N VAL A 51 6.93 7.41 16.74
CA VAL A 51 7.58 7.17 18.02
C VAL A 51 7.20 8.26 19.04
N VAL A 52 7.68 8.12 20.26
CA VAL A 52 7.48 9.11 21.34
C VAL A 52 7.84 10.53 20.85
N GLY A 53 7.00 11.50 21.19
CA GLY A 53 7.15 12.89 20.75
C GLY A 53 6.56 13.18 19.37
N ARG A 54 5.69 12.29 18.87
CA ARG A 54 5.03 12.41 17.55
C ARG A 54 5.99 12.49 16.37
N ARG A 55 7.20 12.00 16.53
CA ARG A 55 8.15 11.89 15.44
C ARG A 55 7.84 10.68 14.60
N ARG A 56 7.82 10.85 13.27
CA ARG A 56 7.68 9.77 12.32
C ARG A 56 9.05 9.35 11.82
N ILE A 57 9.33 8.06 11.89
CA ILE A 57 10.57 7.44 11.44
C ILE A 57 10.26 6.41 10.35
N PHE A 58 11.28 6.07 9.56
CA PHE A 58 11.20 5.02 8.55
C PHE A 58 11.89 3.75 9.03
N ILE A 59 11.18 2.62 8.95
CA ILE A 59 11.74 1.30 9.20
C ILE A 59 11.68 0.49 7.91
N PRO A 60 12.83 0.13 7.31
CA PRO A 60 12.85 -0.64 6.08
C PRO A 60 12.27 -2.05 6.29
N MET A 61 11.63 -2.61 5.25
CA MET A 61 11.03 -3.96 5.34
C MET A 61 12.05 -5.04 5.64
N THR A 62 13.31 -4.85 5.33
CA THR A 62 14.40 -5.78 5.70
C THR A 62 14.55 -5.98 7.21
N LYS A 63 14.08 -5.02 8.01
CA LYS A 63 14.07 -5.12 9.48
C LYS A 63 12.75 -5.65 10.06
N VAL A 64 11.74 -5.86 9.25
CA VAL A 64 10.46 -6.41 9.68
C VAL A 64 10.55 -7.92 9.69
N SER A 65 10.38 -8.53 10.86
CA SER A 65 10.41 -9.99 11.03
C SER A 65 9.05 -10.64 10.92
N ALA A 66 7.99 -9.96 11.37
CA ALA A 66 6.63 -10.47 11.31
C ALA A 66 5.62 -9.34 11.30
N ILE A 67 4.52 -9.55 10.61
CA ILE A 67 3.33 -8.70 10.63
C ILE A 67 2.13 -9.59 10.89
N ASP A 68 1.37 -9.27 11.91
CA ASP A 68 0.04 -9.84 12.13
C ASP A 68 -1.03 -8.74 12.15
N SER A 69 -2.27 -9.10 12.41
CA SER A 69 -3.41 -8.17 12.36
C SER A 69 -3.35 -7.03 13.39
N HIS A 70 -2.49 -7.10 14.39
CA HIS A 70 -2.50 -6.18 15.53
C HIS A 70 -1.12 -5.64 15.91
N GLN A 71 -0.06 -6.31 15.48
CA GLN A 71 1.30 -5.96 15.84
C GLN A 71 2.30 -6.23 14.73
N ILE A 72 3.39 -5.50 14.78
CA ILE A 72 4.52 -5.64 13.87
C ILE A 72 5.78 -5.86 14.72
N LEU A 73 6.55 -6.88 14.35
CA LEU A 73 7.83 -7.18 15.00
C LEU A 73 8.97 -6.76 14.09
N VAL A 74 9.92 -6.03 14.66
CA VAL A 74 11.11 -5.57 13.95
C VAL A 74 12.37 -6.11 14.60
N ASN A 75 13.44 -6.24 13.82
CA ASN A 75 14.74 -6.73 14.24
C ASN A 75 15.79 -5.63 14.20
N GLY A 76 16.79 -5.75 15.06
CA GLY A 76 17.96 -4.91 15.05
C GLY A 76 17.73 -3.49 15.56
N VAL A 77 18.74 -2.64 15.33
CA VAL A 77 18.70 -1.23 15.74
C VAL A 77 17.84 -0.43 14.78
N VAL A 78 16.88 0.29 15.32
CA VAL A 78 16.00 1.18 14.57
C VAL A 78 16.64 2.57 14.48
N ASN A 79 16.76 3.09 13.26
CA ASN A 79 17.22 4.45 13.04
C ASN A 79 16.08 5.44 13.35
N LEU A 80 16.31 6.32 14.31
CA LEU A 80 15.33 7.33 14.75
C LEU A 80 15.34 8.61 13.92
N ARG A 81 15.92 8.59 12.73
CA ARG A 81 15.85 9.74 11.83
C ARG A 81 14.41 10.01 11.41
N ARG A 82 14.08 11.28 11.33
CA ARG A 82 12.77 11.71 10.84
C ARG A 82 12.54 11.18 9.42
N PHE A 83 11.34 10.64 9.19
CA PHE A 83 10.93 10.20 7.86
C PHE A 83 10.74 11.42 6.94
N GLU A 84 11.31 11.32 5.75
CA GLU A 84 11.10 12.25 4.65
C GLU A 84 10.80 11.43 3.39
N GLN A 85 9.63 11.70 2.80
CA GLN A 85 9.21 11.01 1.58
C GLN A 85 10.11 11.44 0.41
N ARG A 86 10.65 10.46 -0.30
CA ARG A 86 11.51 10.70 -1.47
C ARG A 86 10.69 10.68 -2.76
N PRO A 87 11.20 11.29 -3.86
CA PRO A 87 10.59 11.15 -5.17
C PRO A 87 10.44 9.68 -5.56
N GLY A 88 9.26 9.32 -6.10
CA GLY A 88 8.93 7.93 -6.46
C GLY A 88 8.39 7.07 -5.33
N GLU A 89 8.53 7.48 -4.08
CA GLU A 89 7.90 6.83 -2.94
C GLU A 89 6.43 7.24 -2.81
N THR A 90 5.57 6.28 -2.53
CA THR A 90 4.13 6.50 -2.33
C THR A 90 3.71 5.96 -0.97
N LEU A 91 2.94 6.74 -0.24
CA LEU A 91 2.33 6.33 1.01
C LEU A 91 0.98 5.67 0.75
N VAL A 92 0.77 4.46 1.25
CA VAL A 92 -0.46 3.72 0.97
C VAL A 92 -1.67 4.44 1.54
N MET A 93 -1.67 4.77 2.83
CA MET A 93 -2.84 5.37 3.46
C MET A 93 -3.05 6.82 3.03
N ALA A 94 -1.99 7.61 2.91
CA ALA A 94 -2.10 9.01 2.55
C ALA A 94 -2.35 9.24 1.06
N ASP A 95 -1.74 8.43 0.18
CA ASP A 95 -1.73 8.70 -1.26
C ASP A 95 -2.61 7.75 -2.08
N LEU A 96 -2.85 6.52 -1.64
CA LEU A 96 -3.59 5.51 -2.42
C LEU A 96 -5.03 5.29 -1.95
N LEU A 97 -5.29 5.34 -0.65
CA LEU A 97 -6.66 5.20 -0.14
C LEU A 97 -7.52 6.37 -0.60
N ASP A 98 -8.80 6.10 -0.82
CA ASP A 98 -9.80 7.05 -1.36
C ASP A 98 -9.53 7.53 -2.80
N ARG A 99 -8.48 7.02 -3.45
CA ARG A 99 -8.23 7.33 -4.86
C ARG A 99 -9.27 6.65 -5.76
N HIS A 100 -9.67 7.37 -6.80
CA HIS A 100 -10.52 6.80 -7.85
C HIS A 100 -9.66 6.14 -8.90
N VAL A 101 -9.98 4.89 -9.21
CA VAL A 101 -9.27 4.06 -10.18
C VAL A 101 -10.27 3.36 -11.09
N THR A 102 -9.79 2.79 -12.17
CA THR A 102 -10.64 2.08 -13.14
C THR A 102 -10.35 0.59 -13.09
N LEU A 103 -11.40 -0.24 -13.05
CA LEU A 103 -11.27 -1.68 -13.21
C LEU A 103 -11.03 -2.04 -14.68
N VAL A 104 -10.15 -3.01 -14.91
CA VAL A 104 -9.90 -3.62 -16.20
C VAL A 104 -10.66 -4.95 -16.25
N GLU A 105 -11.54 -5.11 -17.22
CA GLU A 105 -12.20 -6.39 -17.42
C GLU A 105 -11.21 -7.46 -17.94
N PRO A 106 -11.40 -8.74 -17.55
CA PRO A 106 -10.55 -9.82 -18.02
C PRO A 106 -10.59 -9.92 -19.55
N GLY A 107 -9.41 -9.85 -20.19
CA GLY A 107 -9.27 -9.99 -21.65
C GLY A 107 -9.25 -8.68 -22.41
N GLU A 108 -9.44 -7.53 -21.79
CA GLU A 108 -9.26 -6.24 -22.47
C GLU A 108 -7.78 -5.80 -22.47
N PRO A 109 -7.30 -5.26 -23.59
CA PRO A 109 -5.96 -4.68 -23.62
C PRO A 109 -5.90 -3.50 -22.65
N LYS A 110 -4.87 -3.44 -21.82
CA LYS A 110 -4.58 -2.32 -20.93
C LYS A 110 -4.20 -1.10 -21.79
N SER A 111 -5.20 -0.35 -22.21
CA SER A 111 -5.02 0.89 -22.96
C SER A 111 -5.06 2.08 -21.99
N ASP A 112 -4.09 2.95 -22.08
CA ASP A 112 -4.06 4.22 -21.35
C ASP A 112 -5.08 5.23 -21.90
N ALA A 113 -5.82 4.87 -22.94
CA ALA A 113 -6.86 5.72 -23.50
C ALA A 113 -8.09 5.72 -22.61
N ALA A 114 -8.47 6.90 -22.16
CA ALA A 114 -9.71 7.16 -21.46
C ALA A 114 -10.91 6.71 -22.30
N THR A 115 -11.40 5.51 -22.07
CA THR A 115 -12.66 5.04 -22.64
C THR A 115 -13.76 5.23 -21.61
N THR A 116 -14.78 5.95 -21.97
CA THR A 116 -15.76 6.66 -21.16
C THR A 116 -16.75 5.76 -20.38
N ASP A 117 -16.62 4.45 -20.41
CA ASP A 117 -17.62 3.56 -19.78
C ASP A 117 -17.00 2.46 -18.87
N ARG A 118 -15.82 2.69 -18.37
CA ARG A 118 -15.19 1.76 -17.42
C ARG A 118 -15.63 2.10 -16.00
N SER A 119 -15.94 1.06 -15.22
CA SER A 119 -16.36 1.20 -13.84
C SER A 119 -15.31 1.90 -13.00
N THR A 120 -15.51 3.19 -12.72
CA THR A 120 -14.69 3.92 -11.76
C THR A 120 -15.00 3.42 -10.36
N VAL A 121 -13.98 3.05 -9.62
CA VAL A 121 -14.09 2.54 -8.26
C VAL A 121 -13.22 3.34 -7.31
N THR A 122 -13.51 3.26 -6.03
CA THR A 122 -12.71 3.92 -4.99
C THR A 122 -11.86 2.89 -4.26
N VAL A 123 -10.57 3.15 -4.09
CA VAL A 123 -9.66 2.31 -3.32
C VAL A 123 -9.99 2.44 -1.83
N MET A 124 -10.35 1.33 -1.19
CA MET A 124 -10.68 1.29 0.24
C MET A 124 -9.55 0.74 1.10
N ASP A 125 -8.78 -0.19 0.56
CA ASP A 125 -7.63 -0.79 1.22
C ASP A 125 -6.70 -1.45 0.21
N VAL A 126 -5.50 -1.75 0.64
CA VAL A 126 -4.46 -2.39 -0.16
C VAL A 126 -3.92 -3.58 0.62
N ALA A 127 -3.84 -4.74 -0.02
CA ALA A 127 -3.23 -5.92 0.57
C ALA A 127 -1.77 -6.07 0.16
N ILE A 128 -0.94 -6.39 1.11
CA ILE A 128 0.47 -6.73 0.91
C ILE A 128 0.71 -8.19 1.26
N ASP A 129 1.52 -8.87 0.46
CA ASP A 129 1.94 -10.24 0.66
C ASP A 129 3.46 -10.37 0.65
N ARG A 130 3.96 -11.27 1.49
CA ARG A 130 5.36 -11.66 1.44
C ARG A 130 5.58 -12.61 0.27
N GLN A 131 6.48 -12.23 -0.62
CA GLN A 131 6.89 -13.04 -1.75
C GLN A 131 8.07 -13.95 -1.39
N ALA A 132 8.42 -14.85 -2.31
CA ALA A 132 9.68 -15.57 -2.23
C ALA A 132 10.84 -14.58 -2.03
N TYR A 133 11.87 -15.00 -1.32
CA TYR A 133 13.06 -14.17 -0.99
C TYR A 133 12.80 -12.97 -0.05
N SER A 134 11.77 -13.05 0.77
CA SER A 134 11.45 -12.06 1.82
C SER A 134 11.06 -10.66 1.33
N ASP A 135 10.82 -10.48 0.05
CA ASP A 135 10.25 -9.26 -0.48
C ASP A 135 8.74 -9.16 -0.21
N TRP A 136 8.25 -7.96 0.01
CA TRP A 136 6.84 -7.68 0.16
C TRP A 136 6.33 -6.87 -1.02
N GLU A 137 5.19 -7.25 -1.55
CA GLU A 137 4.56 -6.59 -2.68
C GLU A 137 3.08 -6.34 -2.43
N VAL A 138 2.53 -5.33 -3.08
CA VAL A 138 1.09 -5.12 -3.16
C VAL A 138 0.50 -6.18 -4.08
N SER A 139 -0.45 -6.97 -3.57
CA SER A 139 -1.05 -8.08 -4.32
C SER A 139 -2.48 -7.80 -4.73
N GLN A 140 -3.28 -7.27 -3.84
CA GLN A 140 -4.70 -7.04 -4.06
C GLN A 140 -5.13 -5.66 -3.61
N ILE A 141 -6.22 -5.18 -4.21
CA ILE A 141 -6.85 -3.93 -3.89
C ILE A 141 -8.30 -4.19 -3.48
N TYR A 142 -8.70 -3.64 -2.35
CA TYR A 142 -10.10 -3.62 -1.94
C TYR A 142 -10.75 -2.34 -2.46
N VAL A 143 -11.74 -2.49 -3.31
CA VAL A 143 -12.40 -1.38 -4.00
C VAL A 143 -13.88 -1.34 -3.69
N ARG A 144 -14.44 -0.13 -3.75
CA ARG A 144 -15.88 0.11 -3.68
C ARG A 144 -16.37 0.60 -5.04
N LEU A 145 -17.34 -0.12 -5.61
CA LEU A 145 -18.00 0.28 -6.84
C LEU A 145 -18.97 1.42 -6.55
N LYS A 146 -19.04 2.41 -7.43
CA LYS A 146 -20.13 3.42 -7.39
C LYS A 146 -21.45 2.75 -7.75
N GLY A 147 -22.34 2.59 -6.76
CA GLY A 147 -23.68 2.13 -7.02
C GLY A 147 -24.49 3.20 -7.80
N ARG A 148 -25.08 2.84 -8.92
CA ARG A 148 -26.21 3.60 -9.48
C ARG A 148 -27.38 3.43 -8.53
N LEU A 149 -27.95 4.55 -8.03
CA LEU A 149 -29.14 4.57 -7.17
C LEU A 149 -28.95 4.02 -5.74
N ARG A 150 -28.58 4.86 -4.78
CA ARG A 150 -28.80 4.76 -3.31
C ARG A 150 -28.59 3.39 -2.62
N ARG A 151 -28.09 2.38 -3.30
CA ARG A 151 -27.65 1.13 -2.65
C ARG A 151 -26.21 1.30 -2.18
N ARG A 152 -25.91 0.81 -1.00
CA ARG A 152 -24.52 0.70 -0.51
C ARG A 152 -23.69 0.10 -1.63
N GLY A 153 -22.69 0.83 -2.09
CA GLY A 153 -21.83 0.38 -3.18
C GLY A 153 -21.28 -1.00 -2.89
N GLU A 154 -21.36 -1.88 -3.86
CA GLU A 154 -20.75 -3.20 -3.78
C GLU A 154 -19.25 -3.05 -3.60
N SER A 155 -18.67 -3.83 -2.70
CA SER A 155 -17.24 -3.86 -2.46
C SER A 155 -16.66 -5.14 -3.03
N ARG A 156 -15.47 -5.07 -3.59
CA ARG A 156 -14.81 -6.19 -4.24
C ARG A 156 -13.31 -6.18 -3.97
N ILE A 157 -12.71 -7.35 -3.83
CA ILE A 157 -11.26 -7.51 -3.80
C ILE A 157 -10.84 -7.92 -5.20
N VAL A 158 -9.91 -7.17 -5.78
CA VAL A 158 -9.38 -7.39 -7.13
C VAL A 158 -7.86 -7.52 -7.08
N ASP A 159 -7.30 -8.18 -8.10
CA ASP A 159 -5.85 -8.23 -8.26
C ASP A 159 -5.30 -6.84 -8.62
N PHE A 160 -4.09 -6.54 -8.19
CA PHE A 160 -3.44 -5.28 -8.54
C PHE A 160 -3.39 -5.05 -10.06
N ASN A 161 -3.21 -6.13 -10.83
CA ASN A 161 -3.14 -6.04 -12.28
C ASN A 161 -4.47 -5.70 -12.96
N ASP A 162 -5.58 -5.84 -12.25
CA ASP A 162 -6.93 -5.58 -12.77
C ASP A 162 -7.38 -4.13 -12.51
N VAL A 163 -6.46 -3.28 -12.07
CA VAL A 163 -6.73 -1.87 -11.75
C VAL A 163 -5.79 -0.95 -12.53
N ASN A 164 -6.34 0.08 -13.16
CA ASN A 164 -5.61 1.19 -13.78
C ASN A 164 -5.77 2.48 -12.98
N GLY A 165 -4.73 3.31 -12.96
CA GLY A 165 -4.75 4.63 -12.32
C GLY A 165 -4.16 4.67 -10.92
N LEU A 166 -3.55 3.58 -10.45
CA LEU A 166 -2.75 3.58 -9.22
C LEU A 166 -1.35 4.16 -9.42
N THR A 167 -0.83 4.11 -10.64
CA THR A 167 0.41 4.81 -10.99
C THR A 167 0.22 6.31 -10.82
N LEU A 168 1.20 6.97 -10.25
CA LEU A 168 1.22 8.44 -10.24
C LEU A 168 1.07 8.92 -11.70
N PRO A 169 0.22 9.93 -11.97
CA PRO A 169 0.31 10.61 -13.24
C PRO A 169 1.77 11.02 -13.39
N THR A 170 2.39 10.62 -14.48
CA THR A 170 3.67 11.18 -14.87
C THR A 170 3.46 12.69 -14.80
N ALA A 171 4.13 13.37 -13.87
CA ALA A 171 4.18 14.81 -13.91
C ALA A 171 4.68 15.12 -15.32
N GLU A 172 3.79 15.60 -16.17
CA GLU A 172 4.21 16.23 -17.40
C GLU A 172 5.26 17.24 -16.97
N GLN A 173 6.48 16.96 -17.35
CA GLN A 173 7.52 17.96 -17.32
C GLN A 173 6.96 19.10 -18.13
N GLY A 174 6.38 20.08 -17.43
CA GLY A 174 6.10 21.36 -18.01
C GLY A 174 7.41 21.82 -18.61
N ALA A 175 7.49 21.72 -19.92
CA ALA A 175 8.50 22.37 -20.69
C ALA A 175 8.36 23.86 -20.43
N GLU A 176 9.36 24.47 -19.83
CA GLU A 176 10.01 25.70 -20.29
C GLU A 176 11.25 25.94 -19.50
#